data_55ce587730204ffbccb2835b0b97f309
#
_entry.id   55ce587730204ffbccb2835b0b97f309
#
_cell.length_a   1.000
_cell.length_b   1.000
_cell.length_c   1.000
_cell.angle_alpha   90.00
_cell.angle_beta   90.00
_cell.angle_gamma   90.00
#
_symmetry.space_group_name_H-M   'P 1'
#
loop_
_entity.id
_entity.type
_entity.pdbx_description
1 polymer ?
#
loop_
_entity_poly.entity_id
_entity_poly.type
_entity_poly.pdbx_seq_one_letter_code
_entity_poly.pdbx_strand_id
1 'polypeptide(L)'
;MSIILETKRLILKTIALSHFEDLFALRSDPEVMKYIGDGSIQTKEEVENFIKCGAGYYEKYGLDFFSVYEKETGKFVGQAGLFHVGFNVKQSDIELAYRLHTKYWNRGYATELSKALINYGFSKLSLPKIIAAVRPENDRSRRVMEKAGMSYIGIIDFRGSPWPCYEIYNNQIDFSKIKLLSTTLDDYPIMQNMASYYSYDMSEYMGWAQQKDGKQSTGMNYIKYWQTENTFPFIIKYHDELVGFVIVDKKVSNISNDFNMAQFFILRKFKGKGIGRHIAFQCFDKFCGNWEVFVMPGNEGAYRFWRKIIKAFMHHQFKEYTRTVGHETIRNIFEFNSTEK
;
A
#
# COMPACT_ATOMS: atom_id res chain seq x y z
N MET A 1 -23.25 -8.00 -20.16
CA MET A 1 -22.13 -8.74 -19.56
C MET A 1 -20.88 -7.87 -19.64
N SER A 2 -20.39 -7.38 -18.51
CA SER A 2 -19.26 -6.44 -18.48
C SER A 2 -18.03 -7.11 -17.90
N ILE A 3 -16.83 -6.79 -18.44
CA ILE A 3 -15.56 -7.15 -17.84
C ILE A 3 -15.34 -6.20 -16.65
N ILE A 4 -15.13 -6.75 -15.47
CA ILE A 4 -14.91 -6.02 -14.24
C ILE A 4 -13.43 -5.84 -13.97
N LEU A 5 -12.66 -6.91 -14.20
CA LEU A 5 -11.28 -6.99 -13.83
C LEU A 5 -10.55 -8.00 -14.71
N GLU A 6 -9.32 -7.67 -15.07
CA GLU A 6 -8.40 -8.56 -15.75
C GLU A 6 -7.13 -8.74 -14.95
N THR A 7 -6.61 -9.97 -14.95
CA THR A 7 -5.30 -10.31 -14.37
C THR A 7 -4.35 -10.75 -15.49
N LYS A 8 -3.19 -11.30 -15.15
CA LYS A 8 -2.27 -11.87 -16.14
C LYS A 8 -2.92 -13.02 -16.93
N ARG A 9 -3.67 -13.89 -16.26
CA ARG A 9 -4.21 -15.13 -16.85
C ARG A 9 -5.74 -15.22 -16.88
N LEU A 10 -6.45 -14.36 -16.13
CA LEU A 10 -7.88 -14.51 -15.87
C LEU A 10 -8.65 -13.22 -16.22
N ILE A 11 -9.93 -13.40 -16.57
CA ILE A 11 -10.92 -12.33 -16.77
C ILE A 11 -12.08 -12.57 -15.84
N LEU A 12 -12.52 -11.54 -15.12
CA LEU A 12 -13.71 -11.55 -14.27
C LEU A 12 -14.82 -10.77 -14.96
N LYS A 13 -15.99 -11.39 -15.08
CA LYS A 13 -17.16 -10.81 -15.73
C LYS A 13 -18.36 -10.81 -14.78
N THR A 14 -19.26 -9.84 -14.95
CA THR A 14 -20.55 -9.86 -14.26
C THR A 14 -21.29 -11.17 -14.56
N ILE A 15 -21.99 -11.70 -13.55
CA ILE A 15 -22.79 -12.90 -13.70
C ILE A 15 -24.01 -12.59 -14.60
N ALA A 16 -24.36 -13.55 -15.44
CA ALA A 16 -25.54 -13.50 -16.34
C ALA A 16 -26.18 -14.87 -16.46
N LEU A 17 -27.43 -14.92 -16.88
CA LEU A 17 -28.18 -16.18 -17.11
C LEU A 17 -27.48 -17.12 -18.10
N SER A 18 -26.75 -16.57 -19.07
CA SER A 18 -25.93 -17.36 -20.00
C SER A 18 -24.82 -18.16 -19.35
N HIS A 19 -24.50 -17.87 -18.07
CA HIS A 19 -23.50 -18.62 -17.29
C HIS A 19 -24.11 -19.74 -16.44
N PHE A 20 -25.43 -20.01 -16.59
CA PHE A 20 -26.14 -20.91 -15.70
C PHE A 20 -25.53 -22.33 -15.65
N GLU A 21 -25.24 -22.93 -16.80
CA GLU A 21 -24.70 -24.29 -16.84
C GLU A 21 -23.32 -24.37 -16.19
N ASP A 22 -22.43 -23.39 -16.45
CA ASP A 22 -21.12 -23.29 -15.83
C ASP A 22 -21.22 -23.12 -14.29
N LEU A 23 -22.13 -22.26 -13.86
CA LEU A 23 -22.35 -21.98 -12.44
C LEU A 23 -23.00 -23.16 -11.73
N PHE A 24 -23.95 -23.84 -12.38
CA PHE A 24 -24.59 -25.03 -11.82
C PHE A 24 -23.58 -26.16 -11.68
N ALA A 25 -22.78 -26.44 -12.71
CA ALA A 25 -21.70 -27.44 -12.63
C ALA A 25 -20.69 -27.16 -11.50
N LEU A 26 -20.35 -25.88 -11.25
CA LEU A 26 -19.46 -25.47 -10.16
C LEU A 26 -20.10 -25.64 -8.78
N ARG A 27 -21.38 -25.26 -8.64
CA ARG A 27 -22.07 -25.18 -7.34
C ARG A 27 -22.75 -26.49 -6.94
N SER A 28 -22.85 -27.45 -7.86
CA SER A 28 -23.31 -28.81 -7.61
C SER A 28 -22.15 -29.82 -7.42
N ASP A 29 -20.89 -29.37 -7.56
CA ASP A 29 -19.71 -30.22 -7.32
C ASP A 29 -19.42 -30.31 -5.81
N PRO A 30 -19.56 -31.51 -5.17
CA PRO A 30 -19.32 -31.66 -3.73
C PRO A 30 -17.91 -31.30 -3.31
N GLU A 31 -16.89 -31.57 -4.13
CA GLU A 31 -15.50 -31.25 -3.79
C GLU A 31 -15.27 -29.75 -3.77
N VAL A 32 -15.92 -29.00 -4.67
CA VAL A 32 -15.86 -27.54 -4.69
C VAL A 32 -16.62 -26.95 -3.50
N MET A 33 -17.79 -27.49 -3.19
CA MET A 33 -18.67 -26.97 -2.15
C MET A 33 -18.26 -27.36 -0.73
N LYS A 34 -17.45 -28.38 -0.56
CA LYS A 34 -16.99 -28.93 0.74
C LYS A 34 -16.64 -27.89 1.80
N TYR A 35 -16.03 -26.77 1.39
CA TYR A 35 -15.58 -25.70 2.29
C TYR A 35 -16.37 -24.38 2.12
N ILE A 36 -17.51 -24.42 1.41
CA ILE A 36 -18.34 -23.23 1.15
C ILE A 36 -19.63 -23.32 1.96
N GLY A 37 -19.91 -22.28 2.72
CA GLY A 37 -21.11 -22.26 3.58
C GLY A 37 -21.17 -23.44 4.54
N ASP A 38 -22.25 -24.20 4.52
CA ASP A 38 -22.42 -25.43 5.29
C ASP A 38 -21.86 -26.68 4.61
N GLY A 39 -21.36 -26.55 3.38
CA GLY A 39 -20.80 -27.65 2.57
C GLY A 39 -21.82 -28.29 1.63
N SER A 40 -23.08 -27.87 1.64
CA SER A 40 -24.11 -28.44 0.77
C SER A 40 -23.95 -27.98 -0.69
N ILE A 41 -24.29 -28.88 -1.62
CA ILE A 41 -24.40 -28.56 -3.03
C ILE A 41 -25.69 -27.80 -3.29
N GLN A 42 -25.74 -27.03 -4.37
CA GLN A 42 -26.89 -26.21 -4.73
C GLN A 42 -27.74 -26.85 -5.83
N THR A 43 -29.06 -26.71 -5.72
CA THR A 43 -30.01 -27.10 -6.74
C THR A 43 -30.02 -26.11 -7.92
N LYS A 44 -30.63 -26.52 -9.05
CA LYS A 44 -30.82 -25.62 -10.21
C LYS A 44 -31.55 -24.34 -9.84
N GLU A 45 -32.62 -24.48 -9.07
CA GLU A 45 -33.46 -23.35 -8.64
C GLU A 45 -32.65 -22.35 -7.76
N GLU A 46 -31.83 -22.83 -6.83
CA GLU A 46 -30.98 -21.98 -6.01
C GLU A 46 -29.94 -21.23 -6.85
N VAL A 47 -29.35 -21.86 -7.85
CA VAL A 47 -28.40 -21.21 -8.75
C VAL A 47 -29.11 -20.19 -9.66
N GLU A 48 -30.30 -20.47 -10.18
CA GLU A 48 -31.07 -19.46 -10.93
C GLU A 48 -31.43 -18.26 -10.08
N ASN A 49 -31.89 -18.48 -8.85
CA ASN A 49 -32.22 -17.41 -7.92
C ASN A 49 -30.98 -16.57 -7.56
N PHE A 50 -29.85 -17.22 -7.33
CA PHE A 50 -28.60 -16.52 -7.12
C PHE A 50 -28.24 -15.59 -8.30
N ILE A 51 -28.36 -16.05 -9.53
CA ILE A 51 -28.07 -15.25 -10.73
C ILE A 51 -29.04 -14.06 -10.85
N LYS A 52 -30.35 -14.30 -10.62
CA LYS A 52 -31.37 -13.24 -10.71
C LYS A 52 -31.21 -12.16 -9.66
N CYS A 53 -30.80 -12.53 -8.42
CA CYS A 53 -30.62 -11.58 -7.33
C CYS A 53 -29.30 -10.79 -7.46
N GLY A 54 -28.26 -11.37 -8.05
CA GLY A 54 -26.93 -10.78 -8.10
C GLY A 54 -26.86 -9.51 -8.95
N ALA A 55 -27.56 -9.44 -10.08
CA ALA A 55 -27.47 -8.30 -11.00
C ALA A 55 -27.77 -6.95 -10.32
N GLY A 56 -28.85 -6.86 -9.56
CA GLY A 56 -29.22 -5.64 -8.83
C GLY A 56 -28.28 -5.29 -7.69
N TYR A 57 -27.63 -6.29 -7.10
CA TYR A 57 -26.66 -6.06 -6.02
C TYR A 57 -25.38 -5.40 -6.57
N TYR A 58 -24.86 -5.90 -7.69
CA TYR A 58 -23.70 -5.31 -8.35
C TYR A 58 -23.95 -3.87 -8.81
N GLU A 59 -25.08 -3.61 -9.45
CA GLU A 59 -25.46 -2.27 -9.93
C GLU A 59 -25.48 -1.25 -8.79
N LYS A 60 -25.93 -1.67 -7.61
CA LYS A 60 -26.08 -0.78 -6.46
C LYS A 60 -24.78 -0.56 -5.67
N TYR A 61 -23.96 -1.60 -5.52
CA TYR A 61 -22.82 -1.58 -4.60
C TYR A 61 -21.46 -1.73 -5.29
N GLY A 62 -21.43 -2.09 -6.58
CA GLY A 62 -20.18 -2.44 -7.28
C GLY A 62 -19.53 -3.74 -6.79
N LEU A 63 -20.25 -4.49 -5.97
CA LEU A 63 -19.82 -5.69 -5.26
C LEU A 63 -20.65 -6.88 -5.74
N ASP A 64 -20.03 -8.04 -5.92
CA ASP A 64 -20.71 -9.34 -6.13
C ASP A 64 -19.68 -10.47 -6.26
N PHE A 65 -20.15 -11.69 -6.47
CA PHE A 65 -19.38 -12.69 -7.17
C PHE A 65 -19.32 -12.39 -8.66
N PHE A 66 -18.17 -12.65 -9.26
CA PHE A 66 -17.94 -12.55 -10.70
C PHE A 66 -17.63 -13.93 -11.28
N SER A 67 -18.05 -14.18 -12.52
CA SER A 67 -17.64 -15.36 -13.26
C SER A 67 -16.22 -15.20 -13.76
N VAL A 68 -15.36 -16.20 -13.50
CA VAL A 68 -13.94 -16.19 -13.82
C VAL A 68 -13.68 -17.07 -15.04
N TYR A 69 -12.97 -16.51 -16.01
CA TYR A 69 -12.57 -17.20 -17.24
C TYR A 69 -11.04 -17.16 -17.42
N GLU A 70 -10.47 -18.23 -17.94
CA GLU A 70 -9.07 -18.26 -18.38
C GLU A 70 -8.91 -17.51 -19.70
N LYS A 71 -7.98 -16.57 -19.78
CA LYS A 71 -7.80 -15.70 -20.96
C LYS A 71 -7.46 -16.48 -22.22
N GLU A 72 -6.55 -17.45 -22.10
CA GLU A 72 -6.00 -18.19 -23.23
C GLU A 72 -7.05 -19.08 -23.90
N THR A 73 -7.88 -19.73 -23.10
CA THR A 73 -8.82 -20.74 -23.59
C THR A 73 -10.28 -20.26 -23.64
N GLY A 74 -10.60 -19.14 -22.99
CA GLY A 74 -11.96 -18.67 -22.80
C GLY A 74 -12.81 -19.55 -21.88
N LYS A 75 -12.25 -20.59 -21.25
CA LYS A 75 -12.97 -21.55 -20.43
C LYS A 75 -13.33 -20.99 -19.06
N PHE A 76 -14.50 -21.34 -18.58
CA PHE A 76 -14.92 -20.99 -17.22
C PHE A 76 -14.06 -21.71 -16.18
N VAL A 77 -13.56 -20.94 -15.22
CA VAL A 77 -12.66 -21.39 -14.15
C VAL A 77 -13.40 -21.54 -12.83
N GLY A 78 -14.36 -20.65 -12.56
CA GLY A 78 -15.09 -20.58 -11.30
C GLY A 78 -15.66 -19.22 -11.00
N GLN A 79 -15.77 -18.89 -9.72
CA GLN A 79 -16.27 -17.62 -9.22
C GLN A 79 -15.30 -17.02 -8.21
N ALA A 80 -15.22 -15.69 -8.20
CA ALA A 80 -14.52 -14.95 -7.15
C ALA A 80 -15.16 -13.56 -6.99
N GLY A 81 -15.11 -12.97 -5.82
CA GLY A 81 -15.74 -11.66 -5.62
C GLY A 81 -15.51 -11.03 -4.27
N LEU A 82 -16.09 -9.83 -4.15
CA LEU A 82 -16.19 -9.04 -2.94
C LEU A 82 -17.67 -8.73 -2.67
N PHE A 83 -18.12 -8.94 -1.45
CA PHE A 83 -19.51 -8.69 -1.07
C PHE A 83 -19.62 -8.45 0.44
N HIS A 84 -20.69 -7.81 0.89
CA HIS A 84 -20.98 -7.68 2.33
C HIS A 84 -21.11 -9.07 2.95
N VAL A 85 -20.56 -9.28 4.13
CA VAL A 85 -20.60 -10.58 4.81
C VAL A 85 -21.99 -11.17 4.77
N GLY A 86 -22.11 -12.36 4.19
CA GLY A 86 -23.40 -13.05 4.01
C GLY A 86 -24.39 -12.34 3.08
N PHE A 87 -23.95 -11.44 2.20
CA PHE A 87 -24.80 -10.55 1.39
C PHE A 87 -25.72 -9.65 2.23
N ASN A 88 -25.40 -9.47 3.51
CA ASN A 88 -26.16 -8.62 4.41
C ASN A 88 -25.59 -7.19 4.40
N VAL A 89 -26.28 -6.30 3.71
CA VAL A 89 -25.88 -4.88 3.55
C VAL A 89 -25.87 -4.07 4.86
N LYS A 90 -26.39 -4.62 5.94
CA LYS A 90 -26.25 -4.02 7.29
C LYS A 90 -24.87 -4.31 7.89
N GLN A 91 -24.12 -5.28 7.35
CA GLN A 91 -22.72 -5.53 7.72
C GLN A 91 -21.82 -4.54 7.02
N SER A 92 -20.92 -3.92 7.77
CA SER A 92 -19.93 -2.98 7.20
C SER A 92 -18.74 -3.67 6.57
N ASP A 93 -18.44 -4.90 6.99
CA ASP A 93 -17.30 -5.65 6.50
C ASP A 93 -17.57 -6.27 5.12
N ILE A 94 -16.58 -6.13 4.24
CA ILE A 94 -16.60 -6.72 2.90
C ILE A 94 -15.76 -7.99 2.91
N GLU A 95 -16.38 -9.09 2.51
CA GLU A 95 -15.77 -10.41 2.43
C GLU A 95 -15.18 -10.65 1.03
N LEU A 96 -13.96 -11.18 0.98
CA LEU A 96 -13.36 -11.77 -0.20
C LEU A 96 -13.61 -13.27 -0.19
N ALA A 97 -14.21 -13.80 -1.24
CA ALA A 97 -14.35 -15.24 -1.41
C ALA A 97 -14.15 -15.69 -2.86
N TYR A 98 -13.81 -16.95 -3.02
CA TYR A 98 -13.66 -17.60 -4.32
C TYR A 98 -14.01 -19.09 -4.23
N ARG A 99 -14.38 -19.65 -5.37
CA ARG A 99 -14.50 -21.08 -5.61
C ARG A 99 -14.10 -21.40 -7.03
N LEU A 100 -13.27 -22.39 -7.23
CA LEU A 100 -12.75 -22.77 -8.55
C LEU A 100 -13.00 -24.27 -8.78
N HIS A 101 -13.27 -24.66 -10.01
CA HIS A 101 -13.30 -26.08 -10.37
C HIS A 101 -11.99 -26.78 -9.99
N THR A 102 -12.07 -28.00 -9.51
CA THR A 102 -10.94 -28.81 -9.00
C THR A 102 -9.78 -28.92 -9.99
N LYS A 103 -10.09 -29.00 -11.30
CA LYS A 103 -9.08 -29.05 -12.37
C LYS A 103 -8.18 -27.81 -12.48
N TYR A 104 -8.56 -26.69 -11.85
CA TYR A 104 -7.80 -25.43 -11.81
C TYR A 104 -7.09 -25.19 -10.47
N TRP A 105 -7.21 -26.12 -9.52
CA TRP A 105 -6.52 -26.02 -8.24
C TRP A 105 -5.00 -26.17 -8.41
N ASN A 106 -4.26 -25.66 -7.43
CA ASN A 106 -2.79 -25.70 -7.39
C ASN A 106 -2.06 -24.97 -8.55
N ARG A 107 -2.79 -24.21 -9.38
CA ARG A 107 -2.23 -23.38 -10.48
C ARG A 107 -1.94 -21.93 -10.09
N GLY A 108 -2.18 -21.57 -8.82
CA GLY A 108 -2.00 -20.20 -8.30
C GLY A 108 -3.13 -19.23 -8.68
N TYR A 109 -4.20 -19.68 -9.33
CA TYR A 109 -5.32 -18.83 -9.76
C TYR A 109 -6.04 -18.16 -8.59
N ALA A 110 -6.30 -18.89 -7.49
CA ALA A 110 -6.92 -18.33 -6.30
C ALA A 110 -6.10 -17.17 -5.70
N THR A 111 -4.78 -17.30 -5.63
CA THR A 111 -3.89 -16.21 -5.15
C THR A 111 -3.88 -15.01 -6.10
N GLU A 112 -3.88 -15.26 -7.41
CA GLU A 112 -3.93 -14.20 -8.44
C GLU A 112 -5.24 -13.41 -8.34
N LEU A 113 -6.38 -14.13 -8.23
CA LEU A 113 -7.72 -13.53 -8.04
C LEU A 113 -7.81 -12.73 -6.75
N SER A 114 -7.36 -13.29 -5.63
CA SER A 114 -7.42 -12.62 -4.34
C SER A 114 -6.64 -11.31 -4.35
N LYS A 115 -5.41 -11.29 -4.88
CA LYS A 115 -4.62 -10.07 -5.04
C LYS A 115 -5.30 -9.04 -5.93
N ALA A 116 -5.87 -9.47 -7.04
CA ALA A 116 -6.54 -8.59 -7.99
C ALA A 116 -7.82 -7.99 -7.42
N LEU A 117 -8.63 -8.79 -6.69
CA LEU A 117 -9.83 -8.32 -6.02
C LEU A 117 -9.52 -7.38 -4.86
N ILE A 118 -8.48 -7.64 -4.07
CA ILE A 118 -8.01 -6.72 -3.02
C ILE A 118 -7.64 -5.37 -3.64
N ASN A 119 -6.85 -5.38 -4.72
CA ASN A 119 -6.49 -4.14 -5.41
C ASN A 119 -7.71 -3.43 -6.00
N TYR A 120 -8.66 -4.15 -6.60
CA TYR A 120 -9.92 -3.60 -7.09
C TYR A 120 -10.74 -2.95 -5.97
N GLY A 121 -10.91 -3.66 -4.84
CA GLY A 121 -11.63 -3.14 -3.68
C GLY A 121 -11.02 -1.85 -3.14
N PHE A 122 -9.69 -1.77 -3.07
CA PHE A 122 -9.00 -0.59 -2.57
C PHE A 122 -8.93 0.56 -3.57
N SER A 123 -8.61 0.28 -4.85
CA SER A 123 -8.35 1.32 -5.84
C SER A 123 -9.61 1.84 -6.54
N LYS A 124 -10.63 1.00 -6.71
CA LYS A 124 -11.87 1.36 -7.43
C LYS A 124 -13.05 1.61 -6.51
N LEU A 125 -13.16 0.81 -5.44
CA LEU A 125 -14.28 0.92 -4.51
C LEU A 125 -13.93 1.71 -3.23
N SER A 126 -12.65 2.10 -3.05
CA SER A 126 -12.17 2.84 -1.87
C SER A 126 -12.51 2.16 -0.55
N LEU A 127 -12.59 0.84 -0.53
CA LEU A 127 -12.89 0.08 0.68
C LEU A 127 -11.81 0.33 1.73
N PRO A 128 -12.17 0.54 3.00
CA PRO A 128 -11.18 0.74 4.07
C PRO A 128 -10.51 -0.56 4.50
N LYS A 129 -11.23 -1.69 4.37
CA LYS A 129 -10.81 -3.00 4.84
C LYS A 129 -11.50 -4.10 4.01
N ILE A 130 -10.84 -5.24 3.85
CA ILE A 130 -11.40 -6.47 3.28
C ILE A 130 -11.08 -7.59 4.26
N ILE A 131 -12.06 -8.46 4.52
CA ILE A 131 -11.89 -9.65 5.34
C ILE A 131 -12.06 -10.93 4.51
N ALA A 132 -11.59 -12.04 5.05
CA ALA A 132 -11.88 -13.38 4.52
C ALA A 132 -11.99 -14.36 5.67
N ALA A 133 -13.05 -15.15 5.70
CA ALA A 133 -13.21 -16.24 6.65
C ALA A 133 -12.98 -17.57 5.94
N VAL A 134 -12.29 -18.48 6.61
CA VAL A 134 -11.85 -19.74 6.02
C VAL A 134 -12.26 -20.88 6.96
N ARG A 135 -12.83 -21.95 6.41
CA ARG A 135 -13.10 -23.14 7.25
C ARG A 135 -11.82 -23.66 7.90
N PRO A 136 -11.87 -24.09 9.17
CA PRO A 136 -10.68 -24.55 9.91
C PRO A 136 -9.86 -25.62 9.17
N GLU A 137 -10.54 -26.49 8.43
CA GLU A 137 -9.93 -27.61 7.72
C GLU A 137 -9.36 -27.24 6.33
N ASN A 138 -9.59 -25.99 5.89
CA ASN A 138 -9.17 -25.54 4.56
C ASN A 138 -7.82 -24.83 4.57
N ASP A 139 -6.74 -25.58 4.86
CA ASP A 139 -5.37 -25.06 4.87
C ASP A 139 -4.94 -24.42 3.53
N ARG A 140 -5.50 -24.93 2.41
CA ARG A 140 -5.17 -24.36 1.09
C ARG A 140 -5.65 -22.93 0.98
N SER A 141 -6.88 -22.63 1.43
CA SER A 141 -7.42 -21.27 1.42
C SER A 141 -6.67 -20.35 2.40
N ARG A 142 -6.28 -20.84 3.57
CA ARG A 142 -5.44 -20.09 4.52
C ARG A 142 -4.14 -19.61 3.87
N ARG A 143 -3.42 -20.50 3.19
CA ARG A 143 -2.20 -20.15 2.45
C ARG A 143 -2.45 -19.14 1.31
N VAL A 144 -3.63 -19.19 0.69
CA VAL A 144 -3.99 -18.19 -0.33
C VAL A 144 -4.15 -16.81 0.29
N MET A 145 -4.83 -16.69 1.44
CA MET A 145 -5.02 -15.41 2.15
C MET A 145 -3.66 -14.81 2.56
N GLU A 146 -2.78 -15.61 3.14
CA GLU A 146 -1.42 -15.20 3.51
C GLU A 146 -0.62 -14.71 2.29
N LYS A 147 -0.63 -15.47 1.19
CA LYS A 147 0.04 -15.09 -0.07
C LYS A 147 -0.59 -13.86 -0.74
N ALA A 148 -1.85 -13.58 -0.46
CA ALA A 148 -2.52 -12.36 -0.91
C ALA A 148 -2.17 -11.13 -0.06
N GLY A 149 -1.46 -11.31 1.05
CA GLY A 149 -1.03 -10.24 1.96
C GLY A 149 -2.01 -9.95 3.09
N MET A 150 -2.98 -10.82 3.33
CA MET A 150 -3.92 -10.69 4.45
C MET A 150 -3.27 -11.20 5.74
N SER A 151 -3.56 -10.56 6.86
CA SER A 151 -3.11 -10.92 8.21
C SER A 151 -4.14 -11.77 8.92
N TYR A 152 -3.69 -12.85 9.56
CA TYR A 152 -4.55 -13.66 10.44
C TYR A 152 -4.89 -12.89 11.71
N ILE A 153 -6.18 -12.83 12.06
CA ILE A 153 -6.70 -12.09 13.22
C ILE A 153 -7.30 -12.98 14.31
N GLY A 154 -7.16 -14.30 14.17
CA GLY A 154 -7.70 -15.25 15.13
C GLY A 154 -8.93 -15.99 14.61
N ILE A 155 -9.56 -16.75 15.52
CA ILE A 155 -10.84 -17.42 15.29
C ILE A 155 -11.93 -16.47 15.74
N ILE A 156 -12.86 -16.14 14.85
CA ILE A 156 -14.01 -15.28 15.15
C ILE A 156 -15.31 -16.05 14.91
N ASP A 157 -16.38 -15.61 15.53
CA ASP A 157 -17.71 -16.07 15.17
C ASP A 157 -18.06 -15.53 13.78
N PHE A 158 -18.02 -16.40 12.79
CA PHE A 158 -18.37 -16.08 11.42
C PHE A 158 -19.67 -16.81 11.06
N ARG A 159 -20.78 -16.05 11.04
CA ARG A 159 -22.12 -16.58 10.72
C ARG A 159 -22.55 -17.74 11.63
N GLY A 160 -22.28 -17.61 12.93
CA GLY A 160 -22.64 -18.61 13.94
C GLY A 160 -21.67 -19.79 14.04
N SER A 161 -20.48 -19.70 13.47
CA SER A 161 -19.45 -20.75 13.51
C SER A 161 -18.06 -20.16 13.79
N PRO A 162 -17.19 -20.84 14.56
CA PRO A 162 -15.84 -20.37 14.87
C PRO A 162 -14.90 -20.64 13.68
N TRP A 163 -14.59 -19.60 12.89
CA TRP A 163 -13.72 -19.72 11.72
C TRP A 163 -12.45 -18.87 11.85
N PRO A 164 -11.29 -19.38 11.38
CA PRO A 164 -10.12 -18.57 11.11
C PRO A 164 -10.45 -17.40 10.19
N CYS A 165 -10.13 -16.19 10.64
CA CYS A 165 -10.39 -14.98 9.88
C CYS A 165 -9.10 -14.24 9.55
N TYR A 166 -9.10 -13.62 8.41
CA TYR A 166 -8.01 -12.82 7.86
C TYR A 166 -8.54 -11.45 7.48
N GLU A 167 -7.70 -10.42 7.59
CA GLU A 167 -8.04 -9.07 7.16
C GLU A 167 -6.88 -8.39 6.45
N ILE A 168 -7.22 -7.43 5.62
CA ILE A 168 -6.27 -6.51 5.02
C ILE A 168 -6.88 -5.11 4.96
N TYR A 169 -6.11 -4.11 5.39
CA TYR A 169 -6.53 -2.72 5.36
C TYR A 169 -6.06 -2.03 4.09
N ASN A 170 -6.87 -1.09 3.64
CA ASN A 170 -6.49 -0.18 2.57
C ASN A 170 -5.42 0.78 3.10
N ASN A 171 -4.17 0.44 2.83
CA ASN A 171 -3.03 1.28 3.14
C ASN A 171 -2.65 2.20 1.96
N GLN A 172 -3.48 2.27 0.91
CA GLN A 172 -3.25 3.19 -0.19
C GLN A 172 -3.44 4.62 0.31
N ILE A 173 -2.46 5.44 -0.05
CA ILE A 173 -2.50 6.86 0.25
C ILE A 173 -3.18 7.57 -0.92
N ASP A 174 -4.20 8.37 -0.62
CA ASP A 174 -4.71 9.35 -1.57
C ASP A 174 -3.72 10.52 -1.63
N PHE A 175 -2.85 10.51 -2.62
CA PHE A 175 -1.82 11.53 -2.78
C PHE A 175 -2.38 12.94 -2.96
N SER A 176 -3.64 13.10 -3.40
CA SER A 176 -4.30 14.42 -3.50
C SER A 176 -4.54 15.08 -2.14
N LYS A 177 -4.53 14.28 -1.06
CA LYS A 177 -4.72 14.73 0.32
C LYS A 177 -3.40 14.97 1.06
N ILE A 178 -2.27 14.74 0.40
CA ILE A 178 -0.96 15.07 0.96
C ILE A 178 -0.65 16.54 0.67
N LYS A 179 -0.24 17.24 1.72
CA LYS A 179 0.14 18.65 1.65
C LYS A 179 1.59 18.81 2.12
N LEU A 180 2.39 19.48 1.31
CA LEU A 180 3.71 19.99 1.67
C LEU A 180 3.55 21.49 2.00
N LEU A 181 3.55 21.83 3.29
CA LEU A 181 3.22 23.16 3.79
C LEU A 181 4.51 23.90 4.18
N SER A 182 4.74 25.08 3.60
CA SER A 182 5.78 25.98 4.08
C SER A 182 5.44 26.40 5.51
N THR A 183 6.45 26.52 6.35
CA THR A 183 6.28 26.78 7.77
C THR A 183 6.75 28.19 8.15
N THR A 184 6.17 28.71 9.23
CA THR A 184 6.62 29.91 9.92
C THR A 184 7.33 29.55 11.21
N LEU A 185 7.85 30.53 11.94
CA LEU A 185 8.49 30.31 13.23
C LEU A 185 7.52 29.71 14.28
N ASP A 186 6.22 29.98 14.14
CA ASP A 186 5.18 29.42 15.02
C ASP A 186 5.07 27.88 14.90
N ASP A 187 5.49 27.30 13.78
CA ASP A 187 5.50 25.86 13.54
C ASP A 187 6.75 25.15 14.12
N TYR A 188 7.72 25.93 14.61
CA TYR A 188 8.95 25.39 15.18
C TYR A 188 8.72 24.31 16.26
N PRO A 189 7.80 24.47 17.23
CA PRO A 189 7.59 23.46 18.27
C PRO A 189 7.12 22.12 17.70
N ILE A 190 6.31 22.14 16.64
CA ILE A 190 5.83 20.92 15.96
C ILE A 190 7.02 20.18 15.34
N MET A 191 7.88 20.90 14.62
CA MET A 191 9.04 20.30 13.97
C MET A 191 10.06 19.80 14.98
N GLN A 192 10.32 20.56 16.05
CA GLN A 192 11.23 20.18 17.12
C GLN A 192 10.78 18.89 17.82
N ASN A 193 9.47 18.75 18.05
CA ASN A 193 8.90 17.52 18.64
C ASN A 193 9.04 16.33 17.68
N MET A 194 8.75 16.50 16.38
CA MET A 194 8.96 15.43 15.40
C MET A 194 10.43 15.07 15.22
N ALA A 195 11.34 16.03 15.40
CA ALA A 195 12.78 15.81 15.33
C ALA A 195 13.30 14.85 16.41
N SER A 196 12.60 14.68 17.52
CA SER A 196 12.95 13.66 18.52
C SER A 196 12.81 12.24 17.99
N TYR A 197 11.76 11.95 17.23
CA TYR A 197 11.56 10.65 16.55
C TYR A 197 12.59 10.44 15.45
N TYR A 198 12.90 11.49 14.69
CA TYR A 198 13.95 11.45 13.68
C TYR A 198 15.32 11.16 14.29
N SER A 199 15.67 11.83 15.38
CA SER A 199 16.93 11.62 16.09
C SER A 199 17.01 10.22 16.71
N TYR A 200 15.89 9.67 17.18
CA TYR A 200 15.82 8.28 17.61
C TYR A 200 16.12 7.32 16.45
N ASP A 201 15.49 7.49 15.29
CA ASP A 201 15.78 6.68 14.11
C ASP A 201 17.25 6.82 13.65
N MET A 202 17.83 8.03 13.74
CA MET A 202 19.21 8.29 13.34
C MET A 202 20.25 7.81 14.36
N SER A 203 19.89 7.63 15.64
CA SER A 203 20.82 7.18 16.69
C SER A 203 21.44 5.80 16.39
N GLU A 204 20.72 4.95 15.63
CA GLU A 204 21.21 3.67 15.13
C GLU A 204 22.49 3.82 14.28
N TYR A 205 22.55 4.90 13.47
CA TYR A 205 23.67 5.13 12.55
C TYR A 205 24.74 6.09 13.11
N MET A 206 24.31 6.95 14.02
CA MET A 206 25.17 8.02 14.57
C MET A 206 25.80 7.67 15.91
N GLY A 207 25.34 6.56 16.54
CA GLY A 207 25.83 6.15 17.85
C GLY A 207 25.51 7.15 18.99
N TRP A 208 24.47 7.99 18.82
CA TRP A 208 24.11 8.97 19.85
C TRP A 208 23.56 8.31 21.11
N ALA A 209 24.14 8.70 22.25
CA ALA A 209 23.69 8.21 23.55
C ALA A 209 22.37 8.89 23.98
N GLN A 210 21.56 8.15 24.74
CA GLN A 210 20.38 8.69 25.43
C GLN A 210 20.79 9.71 26.49
N GLN A 211 19.96 10.73 26.71
CA GLN A 211 20.16 11.66 27.84
C GLN A 211 19.90 10.97 29.19
N LYS A 212 20.50 11.48 30.26
CA LYS A 212 20.36 10.89 31.61
C LYS A 212 18.93 10.90 32.13
N ASP A 213 18.07 11.80 31.65
CA ASP A 213 16.66 11.90 31.99
C ASP A 213 15.75 10.98 31.10
N GLY A 214 16.39 10.17 30.25
CA GLY A 214 15.68 9.25 29.34
C GLY A 214 15.06 9.91 28.11
N LYS A 215 15.16 11.23 27.94
CA LYS A 215 14.66 11.91 26.74
C LYS A 215 15.61 11.70 25.57
N GLN A 216 15.05 11.56 24.40
CA GLN A 216 15.84 11.56 23.17
C GLN A 216 16.33 12.97 22.89
N SER A 217 17.67 13.13 22.87
CA SER A 217 18.25 14.37 22.36
C SER A 217 17.95 14.52 20.89
N THR A 218 17.49 15.71 20.49
CA THR A 218 17.39 16.03 19.06
C THR A 218 18.76 16.32 18.45
N GLY A 219 19.84 16.35 19.28
CA GLY A 219 21.20 16.67 18.85
C GLY A 219 21.34 18.08 18.24
N MET A 220 20.21 18.73 17.96
CA MET A 220 20.16 19.98 17.20
C MET A 220 18.92 20.79 17.58
N ASN A 221 19.10 22.09 17.75
CA ASN A 221 18.00 23.01 17.84
C ASN A 221 17.53 23.37 16.42
N TYR A 222 16.32 22.97 16.07
CA TYR A 222 15.75 23.18 14.73
C TYR A 222 15.36 24.63 14.47
N ILE A 223 15.26 25.51 15.49
CA ILE A 223 14.94 26.94 15.33
C ILE A 223 15.88 27.64 14.34
N LYS A 224 17.12 27.17 14.23
CA LYS A 224 18.12 27.70 13.30
C LYS A 224 17.63 27.72 11.84
N TYR A 225 16.76 26.79 11.45
CA TYR A 225 16.29 26.70 10.08
C TYR A 225 15.31 27.85 9.71
N TRP A 226 14.76 28.55 10.68
CA TRP A 226 13.99 29.78 10.46
C TRP A 226 14.84 31.06 10.64
N GLN A 227 16.02 30.93 11.24
CA GLN A 227 16.96 32.02 11.51
C GLN A 227 18.08 32.12 10.47
N THR A 228 18.19 31.11 9.59
CA THR A 228 19.22 31.05 8.55
C THR A 228 18.58 31.37 7.20
N GLU A 229 19.15 32.30 6.46
CA GLU A 229 18.72 32.61 5.09
C GLU A 229 18.90 31.41 4.17
N ASN A 230 18.08 31.35 3.12
CA ASN A 230 18.12 30.28 2.12
C ASN A 230 17.84 28.88 2.68
N THR A 231 17.05 28.81 3.73
CA THR A 231 16.55 27.56 4.32
C THR A 231 15.02 27.52 4.22
N PHE A 232 14.48 26.39 3.78
CA PHE A 232 13.08 26.21 3.47
C PHE A 232 12.52 25.01 4.22
N PRO A 233 12.03 25.21 5.46
CA PRO A 233 11.41 24.16 6.25
C PRO A 233 9.94 23.94 5.83
N PHE A 234 9.54 22.65 5.74
CA PHE A 234 8.18 22.21 5.39
C PHE A 234 7.68 21.16 6.37
N ILE A 235 6.39 21.24 6.69
CA ILE A 235 5.65 20.17 7.37
C ILE A 235 4.82 19.41 6.32
N ILE A 236 4.79 18.10 6.46
CA ILE A 236 4.00 17.20 5.62
C ILE A 236 2.75 16.81 6.41
N LYS A 237 1.57 16.96 5.79
CA LYS A 237 0.29 16.49 6.33
C LYS A 237 -0.41 15.55 5.35
N TYR A 238 -1.13 14.58 5.89
CA TYR A 238 -2.08 13.74 5.18
C TYR A 238 -3.46 13.96 5.82
N HIS A 239 -4.38 14.58 5.08
CA HIS A 239 -5.52 15.27 5.69
C HIS A 239 -5.01 16.27 6.74
N ASP A 240 -5.40 16.12 8.00
CA ASP A 240 -4.93 16.97 9.11
C ASP A 240 -3.86 16.29 9.98
N GLU A 241 -3.51 15.05 9.69
CA GLU A 241 -2.51 14.29 10.44
C GLU A 241 -1.08 14.66 10.01
N LEU A 242 -0.20 14.86 10.98
CA LEU A 242 1.22 15.05 10.73
C LEU A 242 1.85 13.77 10.18
N VAL A 243 2.57 13.88 9.09
CA VAL A 243 3.25 12.77 8.39
C VAL A 243 4.75 12.82 8.55
N GLY A 244 5.32 14.02 8.61
CA GLY A 244 6.76 14.22 8.66
C GLY A 244 7.14 15.66 8.38
N PHE A 245 8.42 15.87 8.08
CA PHE A 245 8.94 17.18 7.69
C PHE A 245 10.07 17.06 6.66
N VAL A 246 10.30 18.14 5.95
CA VAL A 246 11.41 18.30 5.01
C VAL A 246 12.06 19.64 5.25
N ILE A 247 13.38 19.70 5.12
CA ILE A 247 14.14 20.94 5.09
C ILE A 247 15.02 20.91 3.84
N VAL A 248 14.78 21.84 2.96
CA VAL A 248 15.64 22.16 1.81
C VAL A 248 16.48 23.37 2.18
N ASP A 249 17.73 23.40 1.83
CA ASP A 249 18.57 24.58 1.99
C ASP A 249 19.53 24.77 0.80
N LYS A 250 20.20 25.94 0.77
CA LYS A 250 21.27 26.24 -0.18
C LYS A 250 22.67 26.03 0.40
N LYS A 251 22.77 25.33 1.55
CA LYS A 251 24.04 24.97 2.15
C LYS A 251 24.60 23.74 1.48
N VAL A 252 25.17 23.94 0.32
CA VAL A 252 25.74 22.90 -0.52
C VAL A 252 27.23 22.66 -0.24
N SER A 253 27.68 21.45 -0.46
CA SER A 253 29.10 21.08 -0.31
C SER A 253 29.90 21.27 -1.61
N ASN A 254 29.22 21.24 -2.74
CA ASN A 254 29.75 21.56 -4.05
C ASN A 254 29.11 22.88 -4.53
N ILE A 255 29.92 23.90 -4.73
CA ILE A 255 29.47 25.25 -5.10
C ILE A 255 28.67 25.30 -6.43
N SER A 256 28.78 24.25 -7.26
CA SER A 256 28.02 24.12 -8.48
C SER A 256 26.56 23.66 -8.24
N ASN A 257 26.21 23.26 -7.03
CA ASN A 257 24.86 22.90 -6.67
C ASN A 257 24.10 24.09 -6.09
N ASP A 258 22.78 24.11 -6.28
CA ASP A 258 21.89 25.18 -5.82
C ASP A 258 21.18 24.78 -4.53
N PHE A 259 20.86 23.52 -4.38
CA PHE A 259 20.01 23.00 -3.30
C PHE A 259 20.53 21.71 -2.69
N ASN A 260 20.28 21.56 -1.40
CA ASN A 260 20.54 20.36 -0.62
C ASN A 260 19.29 19.91 0.12
N MET A 261 19.05 18.59 0.16
CA MET A 261 18.05 17.97 1.01
C MET A 261 18.59 17.85 2.43
N ALA A 262 18.54 18.94 3.20
CA ALA A 262 19.17 19.03 4.52
C ALA A 262 18.56 18.06 5.54
N GLN A 263 17.21 17.90 5.52
CA GLN A 263 16.51 16.95 6.38
C GLN A 263 15.30 16.39 5.63
N PHE A 264 15.04 15.08 5.82
CA PHE A 264 13.89 14.40 5.25
C PHE A 264 13.40 13.30 6.19
N PHE A 265 12.23 13.48 6.75
CA PHE A 265 11.67 12.56 7.73
C PHE A 265 10.20 12.23 7.45
N ILE A 266 9.89 10.94 7.45
CA ILE A 266 8.52 10.41 7.39
C ILE A 266 8.30 9.52 8.60
N LEU A 267 7.25 9.76 9.38
CA LEU A 267 6.85 8.93 10.50
C LEU A 267 6.67 7.46 10.09
N ARG A 268 7.05 6.52 10.95
CA ARG A 268 7.03 5.06 10.66
C ARG A 268 5.68 4.56 10.16
N LYS A 269 4.56 5.07 10.71
CA LYS A 269 3.18 4.78 10.27
C LYS A 269 2.97 5.00 8.77
N PHE A 270 3.69 5.93 8.17
CA PHE A 270 3.55 6.36 6.78
C PHE A 270 4.69 5.89 5.86
N LYS A 271 5.73 5.24 6.40
CA LYS A 271 6.82 4.65 5.60
C LYS A 271 6.30 3.50 4.73
N GLY A 272 6.90 3.32 3.56
CA GLY A 272 6.53 2.24 2.61
C GLY A 272 5.28 2.49 1.76
N LYS A 273 4.55 3.59 1.99
CA LYS A 273 3.28 3.93 1.32
C LYS A 273 3.44 4.89 0.13
N GLY A 274 4.65 5.14 -0.34
CA GLY A 274 4.92 6.02 -1.48
C GLY A 274 4.99 7.52 -1.16
N ILE A 275 4.63 7.96 0.06
CA ILE A 275 4.60 9.37 0.44
C ILE A 275 5.99 10.01 0.29
N GLY A 276 7.04 9.37 0.75
CA GLY A 276 8.40 9.90 0.64
C GLY A 276 8.78 10.21 -0.81
N ARG A 277 8.45 9.32 -1.76
CA ARG A 277 8.66 9.58 -3.19
C ARG A 277 7.87 10.79 -3.67
N HIS A 278 6.58 10.86 -3.33
CA HIS A 278 5.70 11.95 -3.74
C HIS A 278 6.23 13.31 -3.25
N ILE A 279 6.64 13.39 -1.98
CA ILE A 279 7.19 14.62 -1.39
C ILE A 279 8.55 14.99 -1.99
N ALA A 280 9.45 14.02 -2.20
CA ALA A 280 10.74 14.29 -2.81
C ALA A 280 10.58 14.88 -4.23
N PHE A 281 9.66 14.33 -5.03
CA PHE A 281 9.34 14.86 -6.36
C PHE A 281 8.78 16.28 -6.29
N GLN A 282 7.86 16.58 -5.36
CA GLN A 282 7.36 17.92 -5.15
C GLN A 282 8.48 18.91 -4.78
N CYS A 283 9.45 18.49 -3.95
CA CYS A 283 10.59 19.33 -3.62
C CYS A 283 11.48 19.60 -4.85
N PHE A 284 11.79 18.57 -5.63
CA PHE A 284 12.63 18.70 -6.83
C PHE A 284 11.95 19.55 -7.92
N ASP A 285 10.62 19.46 -8.07
CA ASP A 285 9.84 20.32 -8.98
C ASP A 285 9.72 21.76 -8.48
N LYS A 286 9.63 21.95 -7.16
CA LYS A 286 9.51 23.28 -6.55
C LYS A 286 10.81 24.07 -6.58
N PHE A 287 11.94 23.40 -6.42
CA PHE A 287 13.28 23.99 -6.38
C PHE A 287 14.08 23.54 -7.59
N CYS A 288 13.84 24.19 -8.73
CA CYS A 288 14.51 23.87 -10.00
C CYS A 288 15.99 24.29 -9.98
N GLY A 289 16.89 23.35 -10.32
CA GLY A 289 18.34 23.58 -10.38
C GLY A 289 19.15 22.34 -10.03
N ASN A 290 20.41 22.56 -9.69
CA ASN A 290 21.37 21.50 -9.33
C ASN A 290 21.20 21.11 -7.85
N TRP A 291 20.99 19.81 -7.62
CA TRP A 291 20.75 19.24 -6.31
C TRP A 291 21.90 18.39 -5.81
N GLU A 292 22.12 18.41 -4.51
CA GLU A 292 22.85 17.36 -3.79
C GLU A 292 22.00 16.73 -2.70
N VAL A 293 22.13 15.43 -2.52
CA VAL A 293 21.48 14.67 -1.45
C VAL A 293 22.52 13.81 -0.77
N PHE A 294 22.67 13.99 0.54
CA PHE A 294 23.61 13.24 1.37
C PHE A 294 22.93 12.08 2.09
N VAL A 295 23.65 10.95 2.13
CA VAL A 295 23.23 9.81 2.94
C VAL A 295 24.38 9.39 3.85
N MET A 296 24.06 9.22 5.13
CA MET A 296 25.03 8.76 6.13
C MET A 296 25.49 7.33 5.84
N PRO A 297 26.78 7.02 6.04
CA PRO A 297 27.28 5.65 5.96
C PRO A 297 26.49 4.73 6.89
N GLY A 298 26.29 3.48 6.45
CA GLY A 298 25.50 2.50 7.21
C GLY A 298 23.98 2.66 7.12
N ASN A 299 23.46 3.81 6.67
CA ASN A 299 22.02 3.97 6.46
C ASN A 299 21.60 3.42 5.09
N GLU A 300 21.67 2.10 4.95
CA GLU A 300 21.31 1.39 3.73
C GLU A 300 19.85 1.62 3.28
N GLY A 301 18.97 1.85 4.25
CA GLY A 301 17.56 2.16 3.99
C GLY A 301 17.41 3.48 3.24
N ALA A 302 18.05 4.54 3.73
CA ALA A 302 18.06 5.86 3.09
C ALA A 302 18.80 5.84 1.75
N TYR A 303 19.93 5.10 1.67
CA TYR A 303 20.69 4.97 0.41
C TYR A 303 19.83 4.36 -0.71
N ARG A 304 19.18 3.19 -0.45
CA ARG A 304 18.29 2.54 -1.42
C ARG A 304 17.09 3.40 -1.78
N PHE A 305 16.55 4.13 -0.80
CA PHE A 305 15.44 5.05 -1.01
C PHE A 305 15.83 6.18 -1.98
N TRP A 306 16.89 6.93 -1.68
CA TRP A 306 17.30 8.07 -2.50
C TRP A 306 17.75 7.65 -3.89
N ARG A 307 18.53 6.58 -3.99
CA ARG A 307 18.97 6.03 -5.28
C ARG A 307 17.78 5.67 -6.19
N LYS A 308 16.79 4.97 -5.61
CA LYS A 308 15.56 4.60 -6.36
C LYS A 308 14.76 5.81 -6.82
N ILE A 309 14.63 6.81 -5.95
CA ILE A 309 13.81 8.01 -6.20
C ILE A 309 14.46 8.91 -7.23
N ILE A 310 15.73 9.23 -7.04
CA ILE A 310 16.49 10.08 -7.97
C ILE A 310 16.58 9.42 -9.34
N LYS A 311 16.87 8.12 -9.38
CA LYS A 311 16.85 7.34 -10.62
C LYS A 311 15.51 7.41 -11.36
N ALA A 312 14.40 7.36 -10.64
CA ALA A 312 13.06 7.45 -11.22
C ALA A 312 12.67 8.86 -11.64
N PHE A 313 13.17 9.89 -10.94
CA PHE A 313 12.91 11.29 -11.26
C PHE A 313 13.73 11.75 -12.48
N MET A 314 15.00 11.36 -12.53
CA MET A 314 15.98 11.80 -13.53
C MET A 314 16.13 10.85 -14.73
N HIS A 315 15.24 9.86 -14.90
CA HIS A 315 15.35 8.88 -15.97
C HIS A 315 16.78 8.31 -16.16
N HIS A 316 17.49 8.05 -15.03
CA HIS A 316 18.87 7.54 -14.92
C HIS A 316 20.01 8.57 -15.11
N GLN A 317 19.74 9.86 -15.27
CA GLN A 317 20.76 10.90 -15.43
C GLN A 317 21.13 11.56 -14.11
N PHE A 318 22.01 10.95 -13.32
CA PHE A 318 22.53 11.51 -12.07
C PHE A 318 23.94 10.98 -11.77
N LYS A 319 24.70 11.71 -10.94
CA LYS A 319 25.98 11.27 -10.41
C LYS A 319 25.80 10.66 -9.03
N GLU A 320 26.53 9.60 -8.76
CA GLU A 320 26.54 8.91 -7.48
C GLU A 320 27.99 8.61 -7.11
N TYR A 321 28.44 9.10 -5.95
CA TYR A 321 29.81 8.90 -5.46
C TYR A 321 29.90 9.03 -3.95
N THR A 322 31.04 8.65 -3.38
CA THR A 322 31.35 8.84 -1.97
C THR A 322 32.41 9.94 -1.81
N ARG A 323 32.24 10.79 -0.82
CA ARG A 323 33.18 11.84 -0.49
C ARG A 323 33.29 12.06 1.01
N THR A 324 34.49 12.42 1.48
CA THR A 324 34.70 12.91 2.86
C THR A 324 34.14 14.34 2.97
N VAL A 325 33.21 14.55 3.90
CA VAL A 325 32.58 15.84 4.18
C VAL A 325 32.91 16.22 5.64
N GLY A 326 33.60 17.37 5.83
CA GLY A 326 34.08 17.77 7.15
C GLY A 326 35.28 16.92 7.63
N HIS A 327 35.51 16.88 8.92
CA HIS A 327 36.58 16.06 9.51
C HIS A 327 36.13 14.59 9.55
N GLU A 328 36.60 13.76 8.59
CA GLU A 328 36.52 12.28 8.56
C GLU A 328 35.19 11.60 8.29
N THR A 329 34.11 12.32 7.97
CA THR A 329 32.82 11.65 7.68
C THR A 329 32.67 11.34 6.18
N ILE A 330 32.79 10.08 5.78
CA ILE A 330 32.47 9.65 4.42
C ILE A 330 30.93 9.69 4.25
N ARG A 331 30.44 10.21 3.11
CA ARG A 331 29.01 10.23 2.79
C ARG A 331 28.79 9.77 1.37
N ASN A 332 27.66 9.06 1.14
CA ASN A 332 27.15 8.83 -0.19
C ASN A 332 26.45 10.09 -0.67
N ILE A 333 26.80 10.53 -1.87
CA ILE A 333 26.31 11.78 -2.47
C ILE A 333 25.65 11.46 -3.79
N PHE A 334 24.44 12.01 -3.99
CA PHE A 334 23.73 12.03 -5.27
C PHE A 334 23.69 13.47 -5.76
N GLU A 335 24.13 13.71 -6.99
CA GLU A 335 24.03 15.01 -7.66
C GLU A 335 23.25 14.87 -8.98
N PHE A 336 22.33 15.81 -9.23
CA PHE A 336 21.51 15.84 -10.44
C PHE A 336 20.95 17.25 -10.68
N ASN A 337 20.55 17.54 -11.91
CA ASN A 337 19.85 18.79 -12.24
C ASN A 337 18.36 18.52 -12.46
N SER A 338 17.50 19.02 -11.58
CA SER A 338 16.06 18.76 -11.61
C SER A 338 15.34 19.33 -12.84
N THR A 339 15.98 20.16 -13.64
CA THR A 339 15.42 20.72 -14.91
C THR A 339 15.70 19.84 -16.11
N GLU A 340 16.56 18.82 -16.00
CA GLU A 340 17.02 17.96 -17.09
C GLU A 340 16.37 16.55 -17.05
N LYS A 341 15.14 16.45 -16.56
CA LYS A 341 14.41 15.18 -16.39
C LYS A 341 13.67 14.71 -17.66
#